data_8d4aa36f90dc8d3ac23edca34da21de1
#
_entry.id   8d4aa36f90dc8d3ac23edca34da21de1
#
_cell.length_a   1.000
_cell.length_b   1.000
_cell.length_c   1.000
_cell.angle_alpha   90.00
_cell.angle_beta   90.00
_cell.angle_gamma   90.00
#
_symmetry.space_group_name_H-M   'P 1'
#
loop_
_entity.id
_entity.type
_entity.pdbx_description
1 polymer ?
#
loop_
_entity_poly.entity_id
_entity_poly.type
_entity_poly.pdbx_seq_one_letter_code
_entity_poly.pdbx_strand_id
1 'polypeptide(L)'
;MDFRCFDSLDLEVPAAGAILTGDNAQGKTSILEALCVLVRLHSPRTHRMATLGKIGSKGFGIAGDPWGTERQVRYSREGLVLKVDDESRPSQTGYLADGGLVVWMGNEDLELVRGPGEGRRRYLDFLGAQIDPDYRRSWSRYRRALRAKNLLLKEGRPRDAEILSYEEILIEHGSVLMEARARLISELAPLAAEAQRVVSGKDEPLTLTYLPASGADLRESLLQAREREARLRQAVVGPHRDELGLRIHGMPAADFASEGQQRTLALALKLAQGTLLERRGGKLPIYLMDDIFGELDPGRRNALMTHLPPLAQKWITTTHLDWLKETPQVEGIRRFRVADGKVASTRA
;
A
#
# COMPACT_ATOMS: atom_id res chain seq x y z
N MET A 1 -19.15 -4.60 10.63
CA MET A 1 -20.54 -4.93 10.21
C MET A 1 -20.65 -4.80 8.71
N ASP A 2 -21.28 -5.74 8.06
CA ASP A 2 -21.54 -5.77 6.61
C ASP A 2 -20.30 -5.56 5.73
N PHE A 3 -19.16 -6.10 6.12
CA PHE A 3 -17.91 -5.92 5.41
C PHE A 3 -17.48 -7.21 4.69
N ARG A 4 -17.35 -7.16 3.37
CA ARG A 4 -17.00 -8.30 2.52
C ARG A 4 -17.94 -9.49 2.74
N CYS A 5 -17.45 -10.60 3.32
CA CYS A 5 -18.23 -11.79 3.62
C CYS A 5 -18.85 -11.78 5.04
N PHE A 6 -18.49 -10.83 5.89
CA PHE A 6 -18.93 -10.80 7.28
C PHE A 6 -20.20 -9.94 7.47
N ASP A 7 -21.20 -10.49 8.14
CA ASP A 7 -22.34 -9.71 8.66
C ASP A 7 -21.92 -8.87 9.85
N SER A 8 -21.27 -9.52 10.80
CA SER A 8 -20.62 -8.89 11.95
C SER A 8 -19.42 -9.73 12.39
N LEU A 9 -18.41 -9.08 12.87
CA LEU A 9 -17.25 -9.71 13.50
C LEU A 9 -16.78 -8.80 14.62
N ASP A 10 -16.61 -9.40 15.80
CA ASP A 10 -15.94 -8.79 16.95
C ASP A 10 -14.74 -9.66 17.34
N LEU A 11 -13.56 -9.06 17.48
CA LEU A 11 -12.33 -9.78 17.63
C LEU A 11 -11.36 -9.03 18.54
N GLU A 12 -11.11 -9.58 19.72
CA GLU A 12 -10.07 -9.10 20.62
C GLU A 12 -8.73 -9.73 20.26
N VAL A 13 -7.76 -8.89 19.92
CA VAL A 13 -6.42 -9.30 19.48
C VAL A 13 -5.37 -8.67 20.38
N PRO A 14 -4.39 -9.46 20.88
CA PRO A 14 -3.30 -8.92 21.69
C PRO A 14 -2.41 -7.95 20.88
N ALA A 15 -1.64 -7.14 21.61
CA ALA A 15 -0.72 -6.17 20.98
C ALA A 15 0.26 -6.80 19.98
N ALA A 16 0.65 -8.06 20.19
CA ALA A 16 1.53 -8.79 19.26
C ALA A 16 0.86 -9.13 17.92
N GLY A 17 -0.49 -9.21 17.87
CA GLY A 17 -1.24 -9.47 16.65
C GLY A 17 -1.96 -10.82 16.61
N ALA A 18 -2.29 -11.26 15.40
CA ALA A 18 -3.07 -12.47 15.13
C ALA A 18 -2.53 -13.31 13.98
N ILE A 19 -2.66 -14.61 14.10
CA ILE A 19 -2.55 -15.56 12.97
C ILE A 19 -3.95 -16.09 12.67
N LEU A 20 -4.40 -15.85 11.44
CA LEU A 20 -5.71 -16.24 10.92
C LEU A 20 -5.54 -17.45 10.02
N THR A 21 -6.09 -18.60 10.42
CA THR A 21 -6.00 -19.85 9.67
C THR A 21 -7.36 -20.28 9.12
N GLY A 22 -7.37 -21.04 8.06
CA GLY A 22 -8.58 -21.58 7.43
C GLY A 22 -8.40 -21.75 5.93
N ASP A 23 -9.37 -22.39 5.30
CA ASP A 23 -9.33 -22.62 3.86
C ASP A 23 -9.38 -21.32 3.05
N ASN A 24 -9.13 -21.42 1.75
CA ASN A 24 -9.24 -20.27 0.86
C ASN A 24 -10.68 -19.76 0.80
N ALA A 25 -10.84 -18.48 0.53
CA ALA A 25 -12.14 -17.79 0.44
C ALA A 25 -12.98 -17.72 1.74
N GLN A 26 -12.43 -18.07 2.91
CA GLN A 26 -13.14 -17.98 4.20
C GLN A 26 -13.18 -16.56 4.80
N GLY A 27 -12.50 -15.57 4.19
CA GLY A 27 -12.53 -14.17 4.65
C GLY A 27 -11.26 -13.71 5.40
N LYS A 28 -10.22 -14.52 5.50
CA LYS A 28 -8.95 -14.16 6.15
C LYS A 28 -8.38 -12.82 5.65
N THR A 29 -8.20 -12.70 4.34
CA THR A 29 -7.77 -11.46 3.66
C THR A 29 -8.72 -10.29 3.93
N SER A 30 -10.02 -10.53 4.08
CA SER A 30 -11.01 -9.48 4.34
C SER A 30 -10.84 -8.85 5.72
N ILE A 31 -10.36 -9.60 6.71
CA ILE A 31 -10.03 -9.07 8.04
C ILE A 31 -8.82 -8.14 7.95
N LEU A 32 -7.75 -8.55 7.27
CA LEU A 32 -6.57 -7.69 7.04
C LEU A 32 -6.95 -6.43 6.25
N GLU A 33 -7.78 -6.59 5.23
CA GLU A 33 -8.28 -5.48 4.43
C GLU A 33 -9.08 -4.48 5.28
N ALA A 34 -9.92 -4.96 6.20
CA ALA A 34 -10.66 -4.11 7.13
C ALA A 34 -9.72 -3.26 7.99
N LEU A 35 -8.63 -3.84 8.50
CA LEU A 35 -7.61 -3.11 9.27
C LEU A 35 -6.91 -2.06 8.41
N CYS A 36 -6.53 -2.40 7.19
CA CYS A 36 -5.91 -1.44 6.27
C CYS A 36 -6.86 -0.27 5.97
N VAL A 37 -8.16 -0.54 5.77
CA VAL A 37 -9.19 0.49 5.56
C VAL A 37 -9.39 1.33 6.82
N LEU A 38 -9.46 0.72 8.00
CA LEU A 38 -9.62 1.42 9.27
C LEU A 38 -8.46 2.39 9.53
N VAL A 39 -7.23 1.97 9.26
CA VAL A 39 -6.03 2.74 9.58
C VAL A 39 -5.70 3.76 8.48
N ARG A 40 -5.88 3.41 7.21
CA ARG A 40 -5.39 4.19 6.07
C ARG A 40 -6.44 4.60 5.04
N LEU A 41 -7.72 4.25 5.22
CA LEU A 41 -8.79 4.43 4.23
C LEU A 41 -8.39 3.87 2.86
N HIS A 42 -7.61 2.79 2.87
CA HIS A 42 -7.05 2.17 1.69
C HIS A 42 -7.33 0.67 1.67
N SER A 43 -7.82 0.17 0.55
CA SER A 43 -7.88 -1.27 0.29
C SER A 43 -6.78 -1.64 -0.71
N PRO A 44 -5.97 -2.67 -0.45
CA PRO A 44 -4.98 -3.17 -1.42
C PRO A 44 -5.63 -3.77 -2.67
N ARG A 45 -6.90 -4.20 -2.57
CA ARG A 45 -7.63 -4.94 -3.60
C ARG A 45 -8.54 -4.08 -4.47
N THR A 46 -9.00 -2.92 -3.97
CA THR A 46 -9.94 -2.07 -4.72
C THR A 46 -9.82 -0.60 -4.34
N HIS A 47 -10.10 0.27 -5.30
CA HIS A 47 -10.19 1.71 -5.07
C HIS A 47 -11.63 2.20 -4.80
N ARG A 48 -12.61 1.29 -4.86
CA ARG A 48 -14.03 1.63 -4.73
C ARG A 48 -14.55 1.23 -3.36
N MET A 49 -14.71 2.18 -2.44
CA MET A 49 -15.26 1.93 -1.11
C MET A 49 -16.59 1.16 -1.15
N ALA A 50 -17.46 1.48 -2.11
CA ALA A 50 -18.74 0.80 -2.27
C ALA A 50 -18.62 -0.73 -2.46
N THR A 51 -17.53 -1.23 -3.01
CA THR A 51 -17.31 -2.66 -3.23
C THR A 51 -16.77 -3.40 -2.01
N LEU A 52 -16.52 -2.71 -0.91
CA LEU A 52 -16.08 -3.28 0.36
C LEU A 52 -17.25 -3.81 1.19
N GLY A 53 -18.45 -3.27 0.98
CA GLY A 53 -19.67 -3.74 1.63
C GLY A 53 -20.04 -5.16 1.21
N LYS A 54 -20.72 -5.87 2.12
CA LYS A 54 -21.30 -7.18 1.84
C LYS A 54 -22.32 -7.07 0.69
N ILE A 55 -22.36 -8.05 -0.18
CA ILE A 55 -23.32 -8.08 -1.29
C ILE A 55 -24.75 -8.00 -0.75
N GLY A 56 -25.52 -7.02 -1.24
CA GLY A 56 -26.87 -6.74 -0.78
C GLY A 56 -26.99 -5.77 0.39
N SER A 57 -25.89 -5.38 1.04
CA SER A 57 -25.90 -4.38 2.11
C SER A 57 -26.04 -2.95 1.55
N LYS A 58 -26.50 -2.02 2.40
CA LYS A 58 -26.58 -0.59 2.08
C LYS A 58 -25.26 0.16 2.33
N GLY A 59 -24.28 -0.51 2.93
CA GLY A 59 -22.99 0.05 3.32
C GLY A 59 -22.23 -0.91 4.23
N PHE A 60 -21.19 -0.42 4.89
CA PHE A 60 -20.42 -1.18 5.86
C PHE A 60 -19.94 -0.30 7.01
N GLY A 61 -19.54 -0.92 8.11
CA GLY A 61 -18.90 -0.27 9.25
C GLY A 61 -17.71 -1.07 9.77
N ILE A 62 -16.61 -0.39 10.03
CA ILE A 62 -15.42 -0.94 10.67
C ILE A 62 -15.11 -0.06 11.86
N ALA A 63 -14.84 -0.67 13.01
CA ALA A 63 -14.36 0.01 14.21
C ALA A 63 -13.24 -0.79 14.84
N GLY A 64 -12.36 -0.15 15.56
CA GLY A 64 -11.29 -0.78 16.30
C GLY A 64 -10.44 0.24 17.05
N ASP A 65 -9.64 -0.25 17.96
CA ASP A 65 -8.76 0.52 18.82
C ASP A 65 -7.28 0.17 18.54
N PRO A 66 -6.75 0.59 17.41
CA PRO A 66 -5.32 0.46 17.16
C PRO A 66 -4.55 1.52 17.97
N TRP A 67 -3.60 1.09 18.77
CA TRP A 67 -2.72 1.93 19.62
C TRP A 67 -3.44 2.75 20.71
N GLY A 68 -4.57 2.27 21.26
CA GLY A 68 -5.31 2.96 22.31
C GLY A 68 -6.13 4.15 21.81
N THR A 69 -6.41 4.23 20.53
CA THR A 69 -7.22 5.27 19.87
C THR A 69 -8.36 4.63 19.12
N GLU A 70 -9.60 4.86 19.56
CA GLU A 70 -10.77 4.32 18.88
C GLU A 70 -10.95 4.98 17.50
N ARG A 71 -11.08 4.17 16.47
CA ARG A 71 -11.28 4.62 15.10
C ARG A 71 -12.50 3.95 14.50
N GLN A 72 -13.29 4.72 13.74
CA GLN A 72 -14.47 4.20 13.07
C GLN A 72 -14.51 4.71 11.62
N VAL A 73 -14.84 3.80 10.72
CA VAL A 73 -15.11 4.07 9.30
C VAL A 73 -16.47 3.48 8.97
N ARG A 74 -17.42 4.31 8.57
CA ARG A 74 -18.72 3.88 8.06
C ARG A 74 -18.91 4.43 6.66
N TYR A 75 -19.32 3.58 5.76
CA TYR A 75 -19.65 3.93 4.38
C TYR A 75 -21.10 3.55 4.07
N SER A 76 -21.85 4.48 3.48
CA SER A 76 -23.19 4.24 2.95
C SER A 76 -23.39 5.01 1.64
N ARG A 77 -24.57 4.92 1.08
CA ARG A 77 -24.95 5.74 -0.09
C ARG A 77 -24.95 7.26 0.21
N GLU A 78 -25.12 7.63 1.45
CA GLU A 78 -25.09 9.04 1.92
C GLU A 78 -23.65 9.58 2.03
N GLY A 79 -22.64 8.69 2.06
CA GLY A 79 -21.23 9.07 2.10
C GLY A 79 -20.41 8.29 3.11
N LEU A 80 -19.25 8.85 3.41
CA LEU A 80 -18.25 8.30 4.30
C LEU A 80 -18.28 9.09 5.63
N VAL A 81 -18.52 8.38 6.74
CA VAL A 81 -18.46 8.91 8.10
C VAL A 81 -17.20 8.37 8.77
N LEU A 82 -16.41 9.27 9.33
CA LEU A 82 -15.12 8.99 9.96
C LEU A 82 -15.14 9.55 11.38
N LYS A 83 -14.72 8.73 12.37
CA LYS A 83 -14.57 9.15 13.76
C LYS A 83 -13.24 8.70 14.34
N VAL A 84 -12.72 9.49 15.28
CA VAL A 84 -11.56 9.19 16.11
C VAL A 84 -11.92 9.59 17.52
N ASP A 85 -11.88 8.67 18.49
CA ASP A 85 -12.31 8.84 19.89
C ASP A 85 -13.71 9.49 19.98
N ASP A 86 -14.67 8.89 19.26
CA ASP A 86 -16.05 9.39 19.05
C ASP A 86 -16.22 10.77 18.42
N GLU A 87 -15.13 11.51 18.19
CA GLU A 87 -15.18 12.78 17.48
C GLU A 87 -15.28 12.59 15.97
N SER A 88 -16.21 13.28 15.35
CA SER A 88 -16.34 13.26 13.89
C SER A 88 -15.16 13.95 13.21
N ARG A 89 -14.61 13.30 12.18
CA ARG A 89 -13.58 13.88 11.31
C ARG A 89 -14.19 14.21 9.95
N PRO A 90 -14.46 15.49 9.65
CA PRO A 90 -15.19 15.88 8.44
C PRO A 90 -14.40 15.64 7.15
N SER A 91 -13.11 15.36 7.23
CA SER A 91 -12.26 15.09 6.07
C SER A 91 -11.39 13.84 6.25
N GLN A 92 -11.12 13.16 5.14
CA GLN A 92 -10.16 12.06 5.13
C GLN A 92 -8.76 12.51 5.58
N THR A 93 -8.36 13.73 5.26
CA THR A 93 -7.07 14.31 5.69
C THR A 93 -7.01 14.42 7.21
N GLY A 94 -8.06 14.93 7.86
CA GLY A 94 -8.14 15.01 9.31
C GLY A 94 -8.14 13.62 9.98
N TYR A 95 -8.88 12.67 9.42
CA TYR A 95 -8.88 11.29 9.92
C TYR A 95 -7.50 10.63 9.81
N LEU A 96 -6.76 10.90 8.74
CA LEU A 96 -5.45 10.31 8.48
C LEU A 96 -4.28 11.09 9.13
N ALA A 97 -4.52 12.28 9.69
CA ALA A 97 -3.46 13.10 10.31
C ALA A 97 -2.81 12.35 11.48
N ASP A 98 -3.64 11.77 12.37
CA ASP A 98 -3.19 10.96 13.51
C ASP A 98 -3.22 9.46 13.18
N GLY A 99 -3.30 9.14 11.89
CA GLY A 99 -3.41 7.77 11.40
C GLY A 99 -2.20 6.92 11.74
N GLY A 100 -2.44 5.63 11.93
CA GLY A 100 -1.39 4.65 12.09
C GLY A 100 -0.62 4.39 10.78
N LEU A 101 0.41 3.60 10.87
CA LEU A 101 1.24 3.17 9.76
C LEU A 101 0.96 1.69 9.45
N VAL A 102 0.94 1.35 8.18
CA VAL A 102 0.64 -0.01 7.71
C VAL A 102 1.63 -0.44 6.64
N VAL A 103 2.12 -1.66 6.78
CA VAL A 103 2.80 -2.39 5.71
C VAL A 103 1.91 -3.54 5.31
N TRP A 104 1.43 -3.52 4.09
CA TRP A 104 0.72 -4.66 3.48
C TRP A 104 1.72 -5.52 2.72
N MET A 105 1.70 -6.82 2.96
CA MET A 105 2.48 -7.82 2.24
C MET A 105 1.54 -8.89 1.70
N GLY A 106 1.57 -9.17 0.42
CA GLY A 106 0.76 -10.19 -0.23
C GLY A 106 1.47 -10.81 -1.43
N ASN A 107 0.91 -11.88 -1.97
CA ASN A 107 1.48 -12.55 -3.14
C ASN A 107 1.51 -11.63 -4.39
N GLU A 108 0.62 -10.64 -4.44
CA GLU A 108 0.59 -9.61 -5.48
C GLU A 108 1.82 -8.69 -5.47
N ASP A 109 2.60 -8.66 -4.38
CA ASP A 109 3.81 -7.83 -4.30
C ASP A 109 4.89 -8.26 -5.30
N LEU A 110 4.83 -9.47 -5.81
CA LEU A 110 5.67 -9.93 -6.90
C LEU A 110 5.49 -9.07 -8.16
N GLU A 111 4.29 -8.50 -8.35
CA GLU A 111 4.00 -7.57 -9.44
C GLU A 111 4.72 -6.20 -9.28
N LEU A 112 5.24 -5.88 -8.10
CA LEU A 112 6.12 -4.71 -7.95
C LEU A 112 7.43 -4.91 -8.73
N VAL A 113 7.88 -6.13 -8.84
CA VAL A 113 9.13 -6.47 -9.54
C VAL A 113 8.89 -6.68 -11.04
N ARG A 114 7.98 -7.59 -11.40
CA ARG A 114 7.76 -8.03 -12.79
C ARG A 114 6.61 -7.33 -13.50
N GLY A 115 5.71 -6.73 -12.75
CA GLY A 115 4.51 -6.10 -13.29
C GLY A 115 4.74 -4.71 -13.87
N PRO A 116 3.69 -4.09 -14.40
CA PRO A 116 3.75 -2.76 -14.99
C PRO A 116 4.06 -1.68 -13.94
N GLY A 117 4.66 -0.57 -14.37
CA GLY A 117 5.03 0.56 -13.51
C GLY A 117 3.89 1.17 -12.69
N GLU A 118 2.63 0.90 -13.05
CA GLU A 118 1.48 1.36 -12.28
C GLU A 118 1.49 0.80 -10.85
N GLY A 119 1.85 -0.48 -10.66
CA GLY A 119 2.00 -1.10 -9.33
C GLY A 119 3.06 -0.38 -8.50
N ARG A 120 4.23 -0.09 -9.09
CA ARG A 120 5.32 0.62 -8.41
C ARG A 120 4.95 2.07 -8.05
N ARG A 121 4.23 2.78 -8.92
CA ARG A 121 3.70 4.11 -8.59
C ARG A 121 2.71 4.07 -7.43
N ARG A 122 1.79 3.10 -7.42
CA ARG A 122 0.85 2.91 -6.29
C ARG A 122 1.59 2.62 -4.98
N TYR A 123 2.64 1.81 -5.03
CA TYR A 123 3.50 1.53 -3.87
C TYR A 123 4.13 2.82 -3.33
N LEU A 124 4.73 3.64 -4.19
CA LEU A 124 5.31 4.93 -3.80
C LEU A 124 4.25 5.90 -3.26
N ASP A 125 3.08 5.96 -3.91
CA ASP A 125 1.98 6.82 -3.47
C ASP A 125 1.43 6.39 -2.11
N PHE A 126 1.31 5.08 -1.88
CA PHE A 126 0.86 4.56 -0.58
C PHE A 126 1.89 4.82 0.52
N LEU A 127 3.17 4.65 0.23
CA LEU A 127 4.26 4.92 1.17
C LEU A 127 4.36 6.43 1.46
N GLY A 128 4.46 7.28 0.44
CA GLY A 128 4.60 8.73 0.59
C GLY A 128 3.41 9.36 1.32
N ALA A 129 2.19 8.94 0.99
CA ALA A 129 0.98 9.43 1.64
C ALA A 129 0.85 9.06 3.13
N GLN A 130 1.61 8.09 3.63
CA GLN A 130 1.63 7.72 5.04
C GLN A 130 2.50 8.65 5.89
N ILE A 131 3.59 9.14 5.34
CA ILE A 131 4.64 9.87 6.08
C ILE A 131 4.69 11.35 5.78
N ASP A 132 4.08 11.78 4.66
CA ASP A 132 4.11 13.18 4.23
C ASP A 132 2.69 13.70 3.92
N PRO A 133 2.14 14.58 4.77
CA PRO A 133 0.84 15.22 4.54
C PRO A 133 0.79 16.06 3.26
N ASP A 134 1.92 16.67 2.85
CA ASP A 134 1.99 17.48 1.63
C ASP A 134 1.98 16.61 0.39
N TYR A 135 2.67 15.46 0.45
CA TYR A 135 2.54 14.41 -0.57
C TYR A 135 1.08 14.03 -0.79
N ARG A 136 0.38 13.71 0.29
CA ARG A 136 -1.02 13.27 0.24
C ARG A 136 -1.95 14.33 -0.35
N ARG A 137 -1.77 15.62 0.05
CA ARG A 137 -2.52 16.76 -0.50
C ARG A 137 -2.27 16.94 -1.99
N SER A 138 -0.99 16.96 -2.37
CA SER A 138 -0.57 17.15 -3.76
C SER A 138 -1.02 15.99 -4.65
N TRP A 139 -0.89 14.75 -4.18
CA TRP A 139 -1.37 13.58 -4.90
C TRP A 139 -2.89 13.62 -5.16
N SER A 140 -3.68 14.02 -4.17
CA SER A 140 -5.14 14.16 -4.33
C SER A 140 -5.52 15.24 -5.35
N ARG A 141 -4.87 16.40 -5.31
CA ARG A 141 -5.11 17.53 -6.24
C ARG A 141 -4.63 17.17 -7.65
N TYR A 142 -3.43 16.64 -7.76
CA TYR A 142 -2.86 16.17 -9.02
C TYR A 142 -3.78 15.16 -9.73
N ARG A 143 -4.25 14.13 -9.01
CA ARG A 143 -5.16 13.12 -9.58
C ARG A 143 -6.49 13.69 -10.03
N ARG A 144 -7.03 14.70 -9.34
CA ARG A 144 -8.26 15.36 -9.76
C ARG A 144 -8.05 16.18 -11.04
N ALA A 145 -7.00 16.98 -11.08
CA ALA A 145 -6.65 17.77 -12.27
C ALA A 145 -6.35 16.86 -13.48
N LEU A 146 -5.60 15.77 -13.28
CA LEU A 146 -5.30 14.79 -14.32
C LEU A 146 -6.56 14.14 -14.90
N ARG A 147 -7.53 13.78 -14.06
CA ARG A 147 -8.81 13.23 -14.54
C ARG A 147 -9.61 14.25 -15.34
N ALA A 148 -9.65 15.49 -14.88
CA ALA A 148 -10.34 16.58 -15.57
C ALA A 148 -9.67 16.87 -16.92
N LYS A 149 -8.35 17.02 -16.98
CA LYS A 149 -7.60 17.19 -18.22
C LYS A 149 -7.86 16.03 -19.20
N ASN A 150 -7.79 14.79 -18.72
CA ASN A 150 -8.05 13.61 -19.58
C ASN A 150 -9.50 13.57 -20.11
N LEU A 151 -10.47 14.06 -19.34
CA LEU A 151 -11.86 14.18 -19.81
C LEU A 151 -11.96 15.18 -20.96
N LEU A 152 -11.39 16.38 -20.81
CA LEU A 152 -11.37 17.41 -21.85
C LEU A 152 -10.66 16.92 -23.12
N LEU A 153 -9.52 16.24 -22.98
CA LEU A 153 -8.80 15.67 -24.14
C LEU A 153 -9.65 14.61 -24.88
N LYS A 154 -10.47 13.84 -24.18
CA LYS A 154 -11.37 12.83 -24.81
C LYS A 154 -12.53 13.46 -25.57
N GLU A 155 -13.04 14.62 -25.13
CA GLU A 155 -14.13 15.33 -25.78
C GLU A 155 -13.74 15.84 -27.18
N GLY A 156 -12.45 15.96 -27.48
CA GLY A 156 -11.94 16.30 -28.81
C GLY A 156 -12.24 17.74 -29.27
N ARG A 157 -12.76 18.57 -28.38
CA ARG A 157 -12.92 20.02 -28.59
C ARG A 157 -11.94 20.73 -27.67
N PRO A 158 -10.88 21.34 -28.19
CA PRO A 158 -9.91 22.01 -27.36
C PRO A 158 -10.56 23.20 -26.67
N ARG A 159 -10.75 23.11 -25.39
CA ARG A 159 -11.00 24.24 -24.47
C ARG A 159 -9.62 24.61 -23.92
N ASP A 160 -8.80 25.24 -24.76
CA ASP A 160 -7.39 25.47 -24.42
C ASP A 160 -7.23 26.19 -23.08
N ALA A 161 -8.07 27.17 -22.76
CA ALA A 161 -8.01 27.88 -21.49
C ALA A 161 -8.29 26.95 -20.26
N GLU A 162 -9.22 26.00 -20.39
CA GLU A 162 -9.52 25.04 -19.32
C GLU A 162 -8.37 24.04 -19.16
N ILE A 163 -7.82 23.51 -20.26
CA ILE A 163 -6.66 22.62 -20.25
C ILE A 163 -5.47 23.30 -19.58
N LEU A 164 -5.18 24.57 -19.93
CA LEU A 164 -4.13 25.36 -19.32
C LEU A 164 -4.31 25.52 -17.81
N SER A 165 -5.55 25.80 -17.36
CA SER A 165 -5.85 25.91 -15.93
C SER A 165 -5.55 24.60 -15.17
N TYR A 166 -5.86 23.44 -15.76
CA TYR A 166 -5.51 22.16 -15.15
C TYR A 166 -4.02 21.87 -15.25
N GLU A 167 -3.33 22.29 -16.29
CA GLU A 167 -1.88 22.15 -16.41
C GLU A 167 -1.14 22.88 -15.29
N GLU A 168 -1.56 24.11 -14.92
CA GLU A 168 -0.95 24.82 -13.79
C GLU A 168 -1.09 24.01 -12.48
N ILE A 169 -2.25 23.41 -12.23
CA ILE A 169 -2.45 22.53 -11.05
C ILE A 169 -1.56 21.28 -11.15
N LEU A 170 -1.42 20.71 -12.34
CA LEU A 170 -0.56 19.55 -12.58
C LEU A 170 0.92 19.89 -12.37
N ILE A 171 1.36 21.09 -12.78
CA ILE A 171 2.73 21.56 -12.57
C ILE A 171 2.99 21.78 -11.08
N GLU A 172 2.14 22.57 -10.39
CA GLU A 172 2.29 22.86 -8.96
C GLU A 172 2.41 21.58 -8.13
N HIS A 173 1.40 20.72 -8.23
CA HIS A 173 1.35 19.52 -7.41
C HIS A 173 2.20 18.37 -7.95
N GLY A 174 2.42 18.32 -9.27
CA GLY A 174 3.28 17.33 -9.90
C GLY A 174 4.75 17.50 -9.50
N SER A 175 5.25 18.74 -9.47
CA SER A 175 6.62 19.04 -9.02
C SER A 175 6.84 18.62 -7.56
N VAL A 176 5.89 18.90 -6.68
CA VAL A 176 5.94 18.44 -5.27
C VAL A 176 6.02 16.91 -5.19
N LEU A 177 5.23 16.19 -6.00
CA LEU A 177 5.26 14.73 -6.02
C LEU A 177 6.58 14.18 -6.54
N MET A 178 7.14 14.77 -7.61
CA MET A 178 8.42 14.34 -8.18
C MET A 178 9.57 14.50 -7.19
N GLU A 179 9.66 15.67 -6.56
CA GLU A 179 10.67 15.93 -5.53
C GLU A 179 10.51 15.00 -4.32
N ALA A 180 9.28 14.81 -3.84
CA ALA A 180 9.01 13.93 -2.72
C ALA A 180 9.37 12.47 -3.04
N ARG A 181 9.06 11.98 -4.26
CA ARG A 181 9.45 10.64 -4.70
C ARG A 181 10.95 10.47 -4.83
N ALA A 182 11.66 11.48 -5.35
CA ALA A 182 13.12 11.44 -5.42
C ALA A 182 13.75 11.30 -4.02
N ARG A 183 13.30 12.11 -3.05
CA ARG A 183 13.72 11.99 -1.64
C ARG A 183 13.34 10.64 -1.05
N LEU A 184 12.10 10.19 -1.25
CA LEU A 184 11.60 8.92 -0.74
C LEU A 184 12.45 7.74 -1.22
N ILE A 185 12.78 7.71 -2.51
CA ILE A 185 13.59 6.64 -3.10
C ILE A 185 15.03 6.72 -2.63
N SER A 186 15.61 7.91 -2.45
CA SER A 186 16.97 8.05 -1.91
C SER A 186 17.10 7.51 -0.47
N GLU A 187 16.04 7.64 0.33
CA GLU A 187 16.00 7.09 1.69
C GLU A 187 15.68 5.58 1.70
N LEU A 188 14.82 5.13 0.78
CA LEU A 188 14.39 3.73 0.68
C LEU A 188 15.49 2.82 0.11
N ALA A 189 16.29 3.32 -0.84
CA ALA A 189 17.27 2.52 -1.56
C ALA A 189 18.30 1.82 -0.64
N PRO A 190 18.97 2.49 0.29
CA PRO A 190 19.92 1.82 1.19
C PRO A 190 19.23 0.82 2.11
N LEU A 191 18.00 1.08 2.55
CA LEU A 191 17.21 0.16 3.39
C LEU A 191 16.83 -1.09 2.61
N ALA A 192 16.40 -0.92 1.35
CA ALA A 192 16.04 -2.04 0.49
C ALA A 192 17.27 -2.90 0.12
N ALA A 193 18.42 -2.29 -0.12
CA ALA A 193 19.66 -3.01 -0.38
C ALA A 193 20.08 -3.86 0.83
N GLU A 194 20.01 -3.31 2.05
CA GLU A 194 20.30 -4.06 3.28
C GLU A 194 19.28 -5.18 3.51
N ALA A 195 17.99 -4.90 3.36
CA ALA A 195 16.96 -5.92 3.49
C ALA A 195 17.12 -7.05 2.45
N GLN A 196 17.51 -6.72 1.21
CA GLN A 196 17.82 -7.72 0.17
C GLN A 196 18.95 -8.63 0.62
N ARG A 197 20.08 -8.06 1.09
CA ARG A 197 21.24 -8.81 1.56
C ARG A 197 20.86 -9.79 2.68
N VAL A 198 20.05 -9.33 3.60
CA VAL A 198 19.61 -10.11 4.76
C VAL A 198 18.66 -11.24 4.36
N VAL A 199 17.63 -10.94 3.56
CA VAL A 199 16.60 -11.93 3.18
C VAL A 199 17.16 -12.95 2.18
N SER A 200 18.04 -12.53 1.26
CA SER A 200 18.65 -13.45 0.31
C SER A 200 19.70 -14.36 0.95
N GLY A 201 20.39 -13.86 1.99
CA GLY A 201 21.58 -14.50 2.56
C GLY A 201 22.75 -14.58 1.58
N LYS A 202 22.71 -13.78 0.49
CA LYS A 202 23.68 -13.79 -0.62
C LYS A 202 24.12 -12.37 -0.95
N ASP A 203 25.24 -12.24 -1.65
CA ASP A 203 25.67 -10.98 -2.23
C ASP A 203 24.92 -10.72 -3.56
N GLU A 204 23.72 -10.16 -3.42
CA GLU A 204 22.83 -9.80 -4.53
C GLU A 204 22.53 -8.29 -4.45
N PRO A 205 23.42 -7.43 -4.97
CA PRO A 205 23.29 -5.99 -4.84
C PRO A 205 22.03 -5.48 -5.55
N LEU A 206 21.14 -4.87 -4.76
CA LEU A 206 19.92 -4.23 -5.22
C LEU A 206 20.13 -2.73 -5.37
N THR A 207 19.68 -2.19 -6.53
CA THR A 207 19.66 -0.75 -6.79
C THR A 207 18.26 -0.28 -7.10
N LEU A 208 17.82 0.78 -6.42
CA LEU A 208 16.58 1.50 -6.69
C LEU A 208 16.90 2.83 -7.35
N THR A 209 16.17 3.19 -8.40
CA THR A 209 16.37 4.46 -9.11
C THR A 209 15.03 5.11 -9.42
N TYR A 210 14.90 6.41 -9.13
CA TYR A 210 13.75 7.19 -9.58
C TYR A 210 13.96 7.65 -11.01
N LEU A 211 12.98 7.38 -11.86
CA LEU A 211 12.99 7.71 -13.29
C LEU A 211 11.77 8.58 -13.60
N PRO A 212 11.90 9.93 -13.51
CA PRO A 212 10.79 10.82 -13.84
C PRO A 212 10.52 10.80 -15.35
N ALA A 213 9.24 10.71 -15.73
CA ALA A 213 8.82 10.66 -17.13
C ALA A 213 8.89 12.02 -17.83
N SER A 214 8.94 13.11 -17.06
CA SER A 214 9.00 14.49 -17.56
C SER A 214 10.42 15.08 -17.63
N GLY A 215 11.46 14.28 -17.32
CA GLY A 215 12.77 14.87 -17.15
C GLY A 215 12.81 15.84 -15.94
N ALA A 216 13.65 16.89 -16.03
CA ALA A 216 13.85 17.82 -14.92
C ALA A 216 12.78 18.93 -14.84
N ASP A 217 12.19 19.34 -15.96
CA ASP A 217 11.18 20.41 -16.05
C ASP A 217 9.83 19.87 -16.52
N LEU A 218 8.89 19.80 -15.56
CA LEU A 218 7.53 19.32 -15.85
C LEU A 218 6.75 20.30 -16.73
N ARG A 219 6.96 21.62 -16.55
CA ARG A 219 6.25 22.68 -17.32
C ARG A 219 6.64 22.60 -18.80
N GLU A 220 7.93 22.55 -19.08
CA GLU A 220 8.42 22.45 -20.43
C GLU A 220 7.96 21.15 -21.10
N SER A 221 8.05 20.04 -20.38
CA SER A 221 7.63 18.72 -20.87
C SER A 221 6.13 18.65 -21.18
N LEU A 222 5.27 19.30 -20.39
CA LEU A 222 3.82 19.38 -20.67
C LEU A 222 3.56 20.23 -21.91
N LEU A 223 4.27 21.35 -22.07
CA LEU A 223 4.14 22.22 -23.25
C LEU A 223 4.49 21.47 -24.54
N GLN A 224 5.62 20.75 -24.52
CA GLN A 224 6.08 19.95 -25.66
C GLN A 224 5.16 18.74 -25.98
N ALA A 225 4.44 18.23 -24.95
CA ALA A 225 3.58 17.07 -25.12
C ALA A 225 2.19 17.38 -25.68
N ARG A 226 1.75 18.64 -25.75
CA ARG A 226 0.35 19.03 -26.06
C ARG A 226 -0.19 18.41 -27.34
N GLU A 227 0.53 18.51 -28.45
CA GLU A 227 0.08 17.94 -29.72
C GLU A 227 -0.08 16.43 -29.64
N ARG A 228 0.87 15.74 -28.96
CA ARG A 228 0.82 14.30 -28.74
C ARG A 228 -0.36 13.91 -27.85
N GLU A 229 -0.62 14.67 -26.78
CA GLU A 229 -1.74 14.45 -25.87
C GLU A 229 -3.10 14.67 -26.54
N ALA A 230 -3.23 15.71 -27.37
CA ALA A 230 -4.43 15.95 -28.17
C ALA A 230 -4.71 14.79 -29.14
N ARG A 231 -3.66 14.28 -29.82
CA ARG A 231 -3.78 13.15 -30.75
C ARG A 231 -4.12 11.84 -30.02
N LEU A 232 -3.49 11.57 -28.86
CA LEU A 232 -3.71 10.35 -28.07
C LEU A 232 -4.94 10.46 -27.14
N ARG A 233 -5.54 11.65 -27.02
CA ARG A 233 -6.67 11.96 -26.13
C ARG A 233 -6.44 11.59 -24.67
N GLN A 234 -5.20 11.72 -24.20
CA GLN A 234 -4.80 11.44 -22.84
C GLN A 234 -3.49 12.14 -22.46
N ALA A 235 -3.32 12.44 -21.16
CA ALA A 235 -2.08 12.95 -20.61
C ALA A 235 -0.98 11.88 -20.69
N VAL A 236 0.20 12.27 -21.21
CA VAL A 236 1.33 11.35 -21.42
C VAL A 236 2.60 11.74 -20.66
N VAL A 237 2.60 12.89 -19.96
CA VAL A 237 3.74 13.42 -19.21
C VAL A 237 3.34 13.75 -17.80
N GLY A 238 4.22 13.46 -16.84
CA GLY A 238 4.10 13.79 -15.42
C GLY A 238 4.15 12.60 -14.48
N PRO A 239 4.01 12.82 -13.16
CA PRO A 239 4.17 11.79 -12.11
C PRO A 239 3.37 10.51 -12.31
N HIS A 240 2.25 10.55 -13.01
CA HIS A 240 1.46 9.36 -13.35
C HIS A 240 2.11 8.45 -14.40
N ARG A 241 3.26 8.83 -14.92
CA ARG A 241 4.09 8.07 -15.89
C ARG A 241 5.49 7.75 -15.38
N ASP A 242 5.86 8.25 -14.21
CA ASP A 242 7.16 7.97 -13.60
C ASP A 242 7.38 6.49 -13.37
N GLU A 243 8.66 6.12 -13.20
CA GLU A 243 9.04 4.75 -12.94
C GLU A 243 9.98 4.64 -11.73
N LEU A 244 9.85 3.54 -10.99
CA LEU A 244 10.81 3.06 -10.00
C LEU A 244 11.63 1.94 -10.64
N GLY A 245 12.86 2.24 -11.04
CA GLY A 245 13.77 1.25 -11.58
C GLY A 245 14.28 0.32 -10.49
N LEU A 246 14.16 -0.99 -10.71
CA LEU A 246 14.64 -2.04 -9.83
C LEU A 246 15.70 -2.85 -10.56
N ARG A 247 16.93 -2.87 -10.04
CA ARG A 247 18.05 -3.60 -10.63
C ARG A 247 18.70 -4.51 -9.61
N ILE A 248 19.04 -5.73 -10.04
CA ILE A 248 19.83 -6.70 -9.30
C ILE A 248 21.11 -6.98 -10.11
N HIS A 249 22.29 -6.95 -9.49
CA HIS A 249 23.58 -7.05 -10.21
C HIS A 249 23.68 -6.07 -11.40
N GLY A 250 23.08 -4.89 -11.29
CA GLY A 250 23.04 -3.89 -12.38
C GLY A 250 22.06 -4.16 -13.50
N MET A 251 21.39 -5.32 -13.54
CA MET A 251 20.42 -5.71 -14.55
C MET A 251 18.98 -5.46 -14.12
N PRO A 252 18.02 -5.10 -15.02
CA PRO A 252 16.61 -4.97 -14.67
C PRO A 252 16.07 -6.24 -14.01
N ALA A 253 15.52 -6.10 -12.80
CA ALA A 253 15.06 -7.26 -12.02
C ALA A 253 13.85 -7.97 -12.67
N ALA A 254 13.01 -7.25 -13.39
CA ALA A 254 11.85 -7.82 -14.07
C ALA A 254 12.24 -8.90 -15.10
N ASP A 255 13.33 -8.68 -15.81
CA ASP A 255 13.73 -9.51 -16.96
C ASP A 255 14.80 -10.55 -16.60
N PHE A 256 15.67 -10.23 -15.63
CA PHE A 256 16.89 -11.01 -15.37
C PHE A 256 16.91 -11.71 -14.01
N ALA A 257 16.06 -11.30 -13.04
CA ALA A 257 16.00 -11.97 -11.75
C ALA A 257 15.20 -13.27 -11.85
N SER A 258 15.70 -14.34 -11.22
CA SER A 258 14.94 -15.57 -11.04
C SER A 258 13.68 -15.29 -10.18
N GLU A 259 12.67 -16.15 -10.24
CA GLU A 259 11.45 -15.98 -9.45
C GLU A 259 11.75 -15.88 -7.94
N GLY A 260 12.69 -16.70 -7.44
CA GLY A 260 13.13 -16.62 -6.05
C GLY A 260 13.79 -15.27 -5.69
N GLN A 261 14.60 -14.69 -6.61
CA GLN A 261 15.17 -13.36 -6.43
C GLN A 261 14.10 -12.27 -6.48
N GLN A 262 13.12 -12.37 -7.39
CA GLN A 262 12.00 -11.44 -7.47
C GLN A 262 11.17 -11.45 -6.19
N ARG A 263 10.89 -12.63 -5.60
CA ARG A 263 10.21 -12.77 -4.29
C ARG A 263 11.03 -12.12 -3.16
N THR A 264 12.34 -12.38 -3.14
CA THR A 264 13.24 -11.77 -2.14
C THR A 264 13.23 -10.25 -2.26
N LEU A 265 13.30 -9.72 -3.48
CA LEU A 265 13.27 -8.29 -3.75
C LEU A 265 11.94 -7.64 -3.31
N ALA A 266 10.80 -8.29 -3.60
CA ALA A 266 9.50 -7.81 -3.14
C ALA A 266 9.45 -7.74 -1.59
N LEU A 267 9.94 -8.76 -0.89
CA LEU A 267 10.05 -8.75 0.57
C LEU A 267 10.99 -7.65 1.08
N ALA A 268 12.14 -7.48 0.44
CA ALA A 268 13.12 -6.46 0.80
C ALA A 268 12.54 -5.04 0.70
N LEU A 269 11.76 -4.76 -0.36
CA LEU A 269 11.03 -3.49 -0.49
C LEU A 269 10.04 -3.27 0.65
N LYS A 270 9.33 -4.30 1.09
CA LYS A 270 8.35 -4.20 2.18
C LYS A 270 9.00 -4.05 3.56
N LEU A 271 10.10 -4.74 3.81
CA LEU A 271 10.89 -4.55 5.03
C LEU A 271 11.48 -3.14 5.08
N ALA A 272 12.06 -2.68 3.99
CA ALA A 272 12.57 -1.31 3.86
C ALA A 272 11.47 -0.26 4.05
N GLN A 273 10.28 -0.51 3.49
CA GLN A 273 9.09 0.31 3.73
C GLN A 273 8.78 0.42 5.22
N GLY A 274 8.74 -0.71 5.93
CA GLY A 274 8.47 -0.74 7.37
C GLY A 274 9.47 0.07 8.17
N THR A 275 10.76 -0.11 7.90
CA THR A 275 11.85 0.64 8.53
C THR A 275 11.75 2.15 8.24
N LEU A 276 11.44 2.53 7.01
CA LEU A 276 11.28 3.93 6.63
C LEU A 276 10.06 4.57 7.29
N LEU A 277 8.93 3.86 7.34
CA LEU A 277 7.73 4.30 8.02
C LEU A 277 7.99 4.55 9.51
N GLU A 278 8.67 3.63 10.20
CA GLU A 278 9.05 3.79 11.60
C GLU A 278 9.93 5.03 11.81
N ARG A 279 11.01 5.17 11.02
CA ARG A 279 11.95 6.30 11.13
C ARG A 279 11.28 7.66 10.91
N ARG A 280 10.39 7.75 9.94
CA ARG A 280 9.73 9.01 9.56
C ARG A 280 8.46 9.28 10.35
N GLY A 281 7.74 8.23 10.73
CA GLY A 281 6.46 8.33 11.44
C GLY A 281 6.57 8.29 12.96
N GLY A 282 7.74 7.94 13.51
CA GLY A 282 8.01 7.89 14.96
C GLY A 282 7.23 6.80 15.72
N LYS A 283 6.60 5.86 14.99
CA LYS A 283 5.84 4.72 15.56
C LYS A 283 5.96 3.50 14.66
N LEU A 284 5.80 2.31 15.27
CA LEU A 284 5.83 1.05 14.57
C LEU A 284 4.61 0.89 13.65
N PRO A 285 4.79 0.45 12.39
CA PRO A 285 3.67 0.09 11.53
C PRO A 285 3.03 -1.23 11.97
N ILE A 286 1.75 -1.41 11.63
CA ILE A 286 1.10 -2.72 11.65
C ILE A 286 1.51 -3.46 10.36
N TYR A 287 1.95 -4.71 10.51
CA TYR A 287 2.28 -5.58 9.39
C TYR A 287 1.09 -6.50 9.08
N LEU A 288 0.55 -6.38 7.88
CA LEU A 288 -0.56 -7.18 7.36
C LEU A 288 0.01 -8.12 6.30
N MET A 289 0.15 -9.39 6.62
CA MET A 289 0.82 -10.42 5.80
C MET A 289 -0.21 -11.42 5.29
N ASP A 290 -0.58 -11.29 4.01
CA ASP A 290 -1.64 -12.08 3.40
C ASP A 290 -1.10 -13.26 2.60
N ASP A 291 -1.17 -14.43 3.19
CA ASP A 291 -0.84 -15.76 2.63
C ASP A 291 0.57 -15.89 2.02
N ILE A 292 1.53 -15.08 2.49
CA ILE A 292 2.89 -15.07 1.95
C ILE A 292 3.75 -16.23 2.45
N PHE A 293 3.43 -16.79 3.63
CA PHE A 293 4.28 -17.80 4.29
C PHE A 293 4.29 -19.15 3.59
N GLY A 294 3.22 -19.49 2.86
CA GLY A 294 3.15 -20.72 2.05
C GLY A 294 4.11 -20.70 0.84
N GLU A 295 4.44 -19.49 0.36
CA GLU A 295 5.25 -19.28 -0.83
C GLU A 295 6.75 -19.08 -0.55
N LEU A 296 7.12 -18.96 0.74
CA LEU A 296 8.49 -18.72 1.16
C LEU A 296 9.15 -20.03 1.63
N ASP A 297 10.40 -20.23 1.26
CA ASP A 297 11.24 -21.24 1.88
C ASP A 297 11.53 -20.91 3.35
N PRO A 298 11.97 -21.90 4.17
CA PRO A 298 12.22 -21.68 5.60
C PRO A 298 13.23 -20.59 5.90
N GLY A 299 14.27 -20.44 5.07
CA GLY A 299 15.31 -19.41 5.26
C GLY A 299 14.74 -18.00 5.12
N ARG A 300 13.97 -17.73 4.06
CA ARG A 300 13.31 -16.45 3.83
C ARG A 300 12.24 -16.14 4.87
N ARG A 301 11.45 -17.14 5.29
CA ARG A 301 10.48 -16.99 6.40
C ARG A 301 11.15 -16.53 7.67
N ASN A 302 12.22 -17.21 8.09
CA ASN A 302 12.97 -16.86 9.28
C ASN A 302 13.63 -15.48 9.16
N ALA A 303 14.24 -15.18 8.03
CA ALA A 303 14.81 -13.86 7.77
C ALA A 303 13.74 -12.75 7.86
N LEU A 304 12.57 -12.94 7.24
CA LEU A 304 11.45 -12.00 7.34
C LEU A 304 11.06 -11.77 8.80
N MET A 305 10.74 -12.84 9.54
CA MET A 305 10.25 -12.72 10.92
C MET A 305 11.29 -12.14 11.88
N THR A 306 12.57 -12.45 11.70
CA THR A 306 13.68 -11.90 12.50
C THR A 306 13.88 -10.40 12.27
N HIS A 307 13.59 -9.90 11.06
CA HIS A 307 13.79 -8.49 10.71
C HIS A 307 12.57 -7.61 10.96
N LEU A 308 11.41 -8.22 11.20
CA LEU A 308 10.24 -7.45 11.66
C LEU A 308 10.49 -6.97 13.10
N PRO A 309 10.20 -5.70 13.43
CA PRO A 309 10.37 -5.20 14.78
C PRO A 309 9.60 -6.07 15.79
N PRO A 310 10.21 -6.52 16.89
CA PRO A 310 9.56 -7.46 17.84
C PRO A 310 8.24 -6.93 18.38
N LEU A 311 8.18 -5.63 18.69
CA LEU A 311 7.00 -4.96 19.27
C LEU A 311 5.95 -4.54 18.21
N ALA A 312 6.23 -4.70 16.92
CA ALA A 312 5.26 -4.39 15.89
C ALA A 312 4.11 -5.40 15.90
N GLN A 313 2.88 -4.92 15.77
CA GLN A 313 1.72 -5.78 15.61
C GLN A 313 1.75 -6.48 14.26
N LYS A 314 1.56 -7.80 14.27
CA LYS A 314 1.64 -8.66 13.08
C LYS A 314 0.32 -9.40 12.89
N TRP A 315 -0.29 -9.23 11.72
CA TRP A 315 -1.46 -9.97 11.30
C TRP A 315 -1.08 -10.85 10.13
N ILE A 316 -1.21 -12.14 10.32
CA ILE A 316 -0.76 -13.17 9.35
C ILE A 316 -1.94 -14.01 8.94
N THR A 317 -2.20 -14.14 7.65
CA THR A 317 -3.12 -15.15 7.13
C THR A 317 -2.35 -16.34 6.56
N THR A 318 -2.88 -17.53 6.73
CA THR A 318 -2.28 -18.76 6.17
C THR A 318 -3.35 -19.84 6.03
N THR A 319 -3.10 -20.82 5.17
CA THR A 319 -3.93 -22.01 5.04
C THR A 319 -3.50 -23.14 6.00
N HIS A 320 -2.24 -23.18 6.40
CA HIS A 320 -1.67 -24.21 7.26
C HIS A 320 -0.61 -23.66 8.21
N LEU A 321 -0.39 -24.34 9.32
CA LEU A 321 0.47 -23.87 10.43
C LEU A 321 1.82 -24.61 10.53
N ASP A 322 2.15 -25.48 9.58
CA ASP A 322 3.36 -26.32 9.68
C ASP A 322 4.65 -25.51 9.76
N TRP A 323 4.66 -24.33 9.11
CA TRP A 323 5.79 -23.42 9.12
C TRP A 323 6.07 -22.80 10.50
N LEU A 324 5.10 -22.80 11.42
CA LEU A 324 5.30 -22.26 12.78
C LEU A 324 6.33 -23.06 13.59
N LYS A 325 6.48 -24.35 13.31
CA LYS A 325 7.46 -25.21 14.01
C LYS A 325 8.90 -24.74 13.78
N GLU A 326 9.12 -24.05 12.66
CA GLU A 326 10.44 -23.59 12.22
C GLU A 326 10.63 -22.08 12.42
N THR A 327 9.63 -21.37 12.97
CA THR A 327 9.62 -19.91 13.07
C THR A 327 9.26 -19.48 14.51
N PRO A 328 10.22 -19.42 15.44
CA PRO A 328 9.96 -19.15 16.85
C PRO A 328 9.50 -17.71 17.16
N GLN A 329 9.64 -16.76 16.23
CA GLN A 329 9.33 -15.33 16.43
C GLN A 329 7.83 -14.99 16.41
N VAL A 330 6.96 -15.96 16.61
CA VAL A 330 5.47 -15.79 16.69
C VAL A 330 4.95 -15.83 18.13
N GLU A 331 5.84 -15.75 19.12
CA GLU A 331 5.45 -15.74 20.52
C GLU A 331 4.53 -14.57 20.84
N GLY A 332 3.47 -14.83 21.64
CA GLY A 332 2.48 -13.82 22.00
C GLY A 332 1.42 -13.51 20.93
N ILE A 333 1.58 -14.02 19.70
CA ILE A 333 0.58 -13.83 18.63
C ILE A 333 -0.57 -14.85 18.84
N ARG A 334 -1.82 -14.36 18.94
CA ARG A 334 -3.00 -15.22 19.12
C ARG A 334 -3.40 -15.87 17.81
N ARG A 335 -3.83 -17.15 17.89
CA ARG A 335 -4.28 -17.90 16.72
C ARG A 335 -5.79 -17.95 16.66
N PHE A 336 -6.31 -17.78 15.45
CA PHE A 336 -7.74 -17.86 15.17
C PHE A 336 -8.00 -18.74 13.93
N ARG A 337 -9.10 -19.49 13.98
CA ARG A 337 -9.62 -20.19 12.81
C ARG A 337 -10.78 -19.40 12.19
N VAL A 338 -10.69 -19.20 10.90
CA VAL A 338 -11.70 -18.53 10.09
C VAL A 338 -12.40 -19.57 9.23
N ALA A 339 -13.70 -19.74 9.40
CA ALA A 339 -14.54 -20.64 8.62
C ALA A 339 -15.96 -20.09 8.51
N ASP A 340 -16.55 -20.12 7.33
CA ASP A 340 -17.93 -19.73 7.05
C ASP A 340 -18.34 -18.36 7.63
N GLY A 341 -17.47 -17.37 7.49
CA GLY A 341 -17.70 -16.02 8.03
C GLY A 341 -17.66 -15.92 9.56
N LYS A 342 -17.17 -16.94 10.25
CA LYS A 342 -16.98 -16.97 11.71
C LYS A 342 -15.51 -17.06 12.05
N VAL A 343 -15.15 -16.48 13.20
CA VAL A 343 -13.78 -16.52 13.72
C VAL A 343 -13.80 -17.09 15.13
N ALA A 344 -13.03 -18.13 15.37
CA ALA A 344 -12.90 -18.76 16.68
C ALA A 344 -11.44 -18.76 17.14
N SER A 345 -11.19 -18.40 18.40
CA SER A 345 -9.85 -18.51 18.98
C SER A 345 -9.47 -19.98 19.09
N THR A 346 -8.30 -20.34 18.60
CA THR A 346 -7.70 -21.66 18.78
C THR A 346 -6.70 -21.59 19.95
N ARG A 347 -6.77 -22.53 20.86
CA ARG A 347 -5.75 -22.65 21.91
C ARG A 347 -4.38 -22.90 21.24
N ALA A 348 -3.35 -22.28 21.80
CA ALA A 348 -1.97 -22.41 21.35
C ALA A 348 -1.49 -23.87 21.37
#